data_1957cd1ad1c38d81846c21292825c94b
#
_entry.id   1957cd1ad1c38d81846c21292825c94b
#
_cell.length_a   1.000
_cell.length_b   1.000
_cell.length_c   1.000
_cell.angle_alpha   90.00
_cell.angle_beta   90.00
_cell.angle_gamma   90.00
#
_symmetry.space_group_name_H-M   'P 1'
#
loop_
_entity.id
_entity.type
_entity.pdbx_description
1 polymer ?
#
loop_
_entity_poly.entity_id
_entity_poly.type
_entity_poly.pdbx_seq_one_letter_code
_entity_poly.pdbx_strand_id
1 'polypeptide(L)'
;MIIELYLKYIKENIMEKKEFVIGFITGRPNVCNIINTYYKTILNQLGESANLNFYILYDLNYNHTTKEEFYNINKEVYESGVKIRHIGIEEMDLEKAIVQEQYNLSEAEVNLFMGYGYCRARNTIMYYALKNNVDYLLFWDDDEYPVACLKENNKISWIEQENIKEHMKYIQKSNITFGYRCGYNSPVPYIDFNKYISEIDFKNFIDAVSNEAVSWKNIRNNMEENGITYAQKAIIEEKKIKRLYRLGIDEWLLGSGICINITDIEKIPAFYNPPNARGEDAFFSTLLGTAKVYKIPTYHFHDGFLQYTQIMEKKYPDKLKKVEIEEKNIRKRFIDAAIGWIKYKPLLLYITHRQQYTQTIAKTYEQLN
;
A
#
# COMPACT_ATOMS: atom_id res chain seq x y z
N MET A 1 28.21 22.46 35.43
CA MET A 1 28.16 21.09 35.99
C MET A 1 26.75 20.67 36.39
N ILE A 2 26.06 21.30 37.42
CA ILE A 2 24.72 20.88 37.83
C ILE A 2 23.68 21.17 36.71
N ILE A 3 23.74 22.33 36.08
CA ILE A 3 22.87 22.69 34.93
C ILE A 3 23.12 21.79 33.73
N GLU A 4 24.35 21.43 33.44
CA GLU A 4 24.72 20.53 32.37
C GLU A 4 24.26 19.09 32.65
N LEU A 5 24.39 18.62 33.90
CA LEU A 5 23.83 17.32 34.34
C LEU A 5 22.30 17.32 34.30
N TYR A 6 21.65 18.42 34.66
CA TYR A 6 20.19 18.57 34.59
C TYR A 6 19.71 18.64 33.13
N LEU A 7 20.40 19.37 32.25
CA LEU A 7 20.11 19.40 30.81
C LEU A 7 20.39 18.06 30.15
N LYS A 8 21.44 17.35 30.57
CA LYS A 8 21.71 15.99 30.11
C LYS A 8 20.64 15.00 30.60
N TYR A 9 20.24 15.09 31.88
CA TYR A 9 19.15 14.30 32.46
C TYR A 9 17.81 14.59 31.76
N ILE A 10 17.49 15.85 31.46
CA ILE A 10 16.29 16.24 30.69
C ILE A 10 16.38 15.69 29.27
N LYS A 11 17.52 15.83 28.57
CA LYS A 11 17.71 15.26 27.23
C LYS A 11 17.62 13.72 27.20
N GLU A 12 18.12 13.05 28.24
CA GLU A 12 18.07 11.58 28.34
C GLU A 12 16.72 11.06 28.81
N ASN A 13 15.89 11.88 29.49
CA ASN A 13 14.59 11.48 30.05
C ASN A 13 13.37 12.12 29.38
N ILE A 14 13.53 13.16 28.58
CA ILE A 14 12.48 13.58 27.65
C ILE A 14 12.66 12.66 26.43
N MET A 15 11.93 11.54 26.41
CA MET A 15 11.77 10.77 25.17
C MET A 15 11.12 11.71 24.15
N GLU A 16 11.91 12.21 23.22
CA GLU A 16 11.41 13.00 22.11
C GLU A 16 10.39 12.15 21.36
N LYS A 17 9.15 12.63 21.32
CA LYS A 17 8.08 11.91 20.61
C LYS A 17 8.48 11.72 19.17
N LYS A 18 8.29 10.52 18.68
CA LYS A 18 8.56 10.22 17.27
C LYS A 18 7.54 10.89 16.35
N GLU A 19 7.96 11.27 15.16
CA GLU A 19 7.05 11.78 14.14
C GLU A 19 6.57 10.61 13.26
N PHE A 20 5.29 10.26 13.40
CA PHE A 20 4.63 9.20 12.63
C PHE A 20 3.72 9.82 11.58
N VAL A 21 3.98 9.49 10.32
CA VAL A 21 3.16 9.95 9.19
C VAL A 21 2.39 8.79 8.58
N ILE A 22 1.10 9.02 8.31
CA ILE A 22 0.33 8.17 7.41
C ILE A 22 0.20 8.91 6.08
N GLY A 23 0.74 8.30 5.03
CA GLY A 23 0.78 8.84 3.67
C GLY A 23 -0.30 8.20 2.79
N PHE A 24 -1.18 9.02 2.23
CA PHE A 24 -2.18 8.63 1.26
C PHE A 24 -1.82 9.13 -0.13
N ILE A 25 -1.94 8.25 -1.12
CA ILE A 25 -1.85 8.58 -2.54
C ILE A 25 -3.22 8.28 -3.13
N THR A 26 -3.95 9.30 -3.50
CA THR A 26 -5.36 9.12 -3.85
C THR A 26 -5.84 10.09 -4.92
N GLY A 27 -6.85 9.68 -5.69
CA GLY A 27 -7.70 10.55 -6.50
C GLY A 27 -9.14 10.54 -5.98
N ARG A 28 -9.38 10.04 -4.76
CA ARG A 28 -10.73 9.86 -4.20
C ARG A 28 -10.87 10.59 -2.87
N PRO A 29 -11.88 11.44 -2.70
CA PRO A 29 -12.13 12.17 -1.45
C PRO A 29 -12.44 11.26 -0.25
N ASN A 30 -12.63 9.95 -0.45
CA ASN A 30 -12.85 8.98 0.62
C ASN A 30 -11.73 8.98 1.68
N VAL A 31 -10.54 9.43 1.34
CA VAL A 31 -9.44 9.62 2.29
C VAL A 31 -9.85 10.50 3.48
N CYS A 32 -10.67 11.53 3.25
CA CYS A 32 -11.20 12.38 4.33
C CYS A 32 -12.06 11.60 5.31
N ASN A 33 -12.90 10.68 4.81
CA ASN A 33 -13.73 9.80 5.65
C ASN A 33 -12.86 8.85 6.48
N ILE A 34 -11.80 8.29 5.89
CA ILE A 34 -10.83 7.44 6.61
C ILE A 34 -10.19 8.22 7.76
N ILE A 35 -9.67 9.41 7.48
CA ILE A 35 -9.02 10.26 8.50
C ILE A 35 -10.02 10.62 9.59
N ASN A 36 -11.18 11.15 9.23
CA ASN A 36 -12.24 11.55 10.17
C ASN A 36 -12.69 10.41 11.08
N THR A 37 -12.70 9.19 10.57
CA THR A 37 -13.13 8.01 11.30
C THR A 37 -12.05 7.46 12.24
N TYR A 38 -10.82 7.33 11.72
CA TYR A 38 -9.81 6.53 12.42
C TYR A 38 -8.78 7.33 13.22
N TYR A 39 -8.71 8.67 13.08
CA TYR A 39 -7.67 9.46 13.74
C TYR A 39 -7.60 9.26 15.27
N LYS A 40 -8.75 9.19 15.97
CA LYS A 40 -8.79 8.94 17.42
C LYS A 40 -8.24 7.56 17.78
N THR A 41 -8.64 6.55 17.01
CA THR A 41 -8.14 5.17 17.21
C THR A 41 -6.64 5.09 16.97
N ILE A 42 -6.14 5.79 15.95
CA ILE A 42 -4.71 5.86 15.63
C ILE A 42 -3.95 6.58 16.74
N LEU A 43 -4.43 7.73 17.20
CA LEU A 43 -3.83 8.45 18.33
C LEU A 43 -3.76 7.58 19.58
N ASN A 44 -4.83 6.85 19.90
CA ASN A 44 -4.85 5.93 21.04
C ASN A 44 -3.83 4.79 20.90
N GLN A 45 -3.61 4.27 19.67
CA GLN A 45 -2.63 3.22 19.41
C GLN A 45 -1.18 3.75 19.48
N LEU A 46 -0.93 4.99 19.08
CA LEU A 46 0.36 5.66 19.22
C LEU A 46 0.67 6.06 20.67
N GLY A 47 -0.36 6.46 21.43
CA GLY A 47 -0.23 6.94 22.79
C GLY A 47 0.72 8.15 22.88
N GLU A 48 1.62 8.13 23.85
CA GLU A 48 2.62 9.17 24.02
C GLU A 48 3.91 8.96 23.23
N SER A 49 4.01 7.83 22.51
CA SER A 49 5.25 7.43 21.81
C SER A 49 5.53 8.22 20.54
N ALA A 50 4.49 8.73 19.88
CA ALA A 50 4.64 9.47 18.64
C ALA A 50 3.54 10.52 18.43
N ASN A 51 3.87 11.55 17.64
CA ASN A 51 2.93 12.51 17.08
C ASN A 51 2.37 11.97 15.77
N LEU A 52 1.08 12.14 15.52
CA LEU A 52 0.42 11.72 14.28
C LEU A 52 0.37 12.88 13.28
N ASN A 53 0.75 12.59 12.04
CA ASN A 53 0.56 13.49 10.92
C ASN A 53 -0.04 12.71 9.73
N PHE A 54 -0.81 13.38 8.87
CA PHE A 54 -1.29 12.85 7.61
C PHE A 54 -0.69 13.62 6.44
N TYR A 55 -0.20 12.89 5.43
CA TYR A 55 0.19 13.44 4.14
C TYR A 55 -0.75 12.91 3.07
N ILE A 56 -1.46 13.81 2.40
CA ILE A 56 -2.45 13.49 1.37
C ILE A 56 -1.91 14.03 0.04
N LEU A 57 -1.36 13.15 -0.80
CA LEU A 57 -1.04 13.47 -2.18
C LEU A 57 -2.25 13.11 -3.03
N TYR A 58 -2.93 14.14 -3.58
CA TYR A 58 -4.17 13.96 -4.31
C TYR A 58 -4.02 14.32 -5.80
N ASP A 59 -4.60 13.47 -6.67
CA ASP A 59 -4.65 13.67 -8.12
C ASP A 59 -6.08 13.99 -8.57
N LEU A 60 -6.33 15.25 -8.90
CA LEU A 60 -7.67 15.74 -9.32
C LEU A 60 -8.12 15.12 -10.65
N ASN A 61 -7.18 14.68 -11.50
CA ASN A 61 -7.50 14.13 -12.82
C ASN A 61 -7.97 12.66 -12.74
N TYR A 62 -7.65 11.95 -11.65
CA TYR A 62 -7.94 10.52 -11.53
C TYR A 62 -9.45 10.21 -11.58
N ASN A 63 -10.27 11.02 -10.86
CA ASN A 63 -11.73 10.88 -10.82
C ASN A 63 -12.46 12.20 -11.11
N HIS A 64 -11.78 13.19 -11.73
CA HIS A 64 -12.34 14.53 -11.99
C HIS A 64 -12.91 15.19 -10.72
N THR A 65 -12.15 15.14 -9.64
CA THR A 65 -12.47 15.73 -8.34
C THR A 65 -12.01 17.19 -8.24
N THR A 66 -12.47 17.89 -7.21
CA THR A 66 -12.02 19.26 -6.90
C THR A 66 -11.09 19.28 -5.69
N LYS A 67 -10.30 20.34 -5.55
CA LYS A 67 -9.36 20.52 -4.43
C LYS A 67 -10.10 20.51 -3.08
N GLU A 68 -11.23 21.19 -3.02
CA GLU A 68 -12.07 21.36 -1.82
C GLU A 68 -12.54 20.02 -1.24
N GLU A 69 -12.78 19.01 -2.08
CA GLU A 69 -13.22 17.69 -1.65
C GLU A 69 -12.18 16.98 -0.78
N PHE A 70 -10.88 17.27 -0.98
CA PHE A 70 -9.79 16.71 -0.18
C PHE A 70 -9.53 17.47 1.13
N TYR A 71 -10.20 18.59 1.35
CA TYR A 71 -10.12 19.39 2.59
C TYR A 71 -11.31 19.18 3.52
N ASN A 72 -12.20 18.23 3.21
CA ASN A 72 -13.37 17.93 4.05
C ASN A 72 -12.98 17.09 5.29
N ILE A 73 -12.09 17.67 6.11
CA ILE A 73 -11.61 17.08 7.35
C ILE A 73 -12.28 17.77 8.52
N ASN A 74 -12.78 17.00 9.47
CA ASN A 74 -13.47 17.49 10.65
C ASN A 74 -12.53 18.36 11.51
N LYS A 75 -13.08 19.44 12.07
CA LYS A 75 -12.35 20.40 12.92
C LYS A 75 -11.66 19.71 14.11
N GLU A 76 -12.32 18.70 14.69
CA GLU A 76 -11.80 17.95 15.84
C GLU A 76 -10.48 17.22 15.51
N VAL A 77 -10.22 16.86 14.25
CA VAL A 77 -8.95 16.27 13.84
C VAL A 77 -7.82 17.28 14.07
N TYR A 78 -7.98 18.50 13.62
CA TYR A 78 -7.00 19.58 13.81
C TYR A 78 -6.88 19.98 15.29
N GLU A 79 -7.99 20.06 16.02
CA GLU A 79 -8.03 20.37 17.44
C GLU A 79 -7.34 19.30 18.31
N SER A 80 -7.22 18.07 17.82
CA SER A 80 -6.47 16.99 18.49
C SER A 80 -4.94 17.11 18.36
N GLY A 81 -4.43 18.14 17.67
CA GLY A 81 -3.00 18.35 17.42
C GLY A 81 -2.44 17.60 16.22
N VAL A 82 -3.28 16.88 15.48
CA VAL A 82 -2.89 16.20 14.24
C VAL A 82 -2.62 17.23 13.15
N LYS A 83 -1.48 17.11 12.48
CA LYS A 83 -1.13 17.94 11.32
C LYS A 83 -1.49 17.22 10.04
N ILE A 84 -2.07 17.95 9.08
CA ILE A 84 -2.42 17.41 7.76
C ILE A 84 -1.71 18.26 6.70
N ARG A 85 -0.94 17.58 5.86
CA ARG A 85 -0.30 18.16 4.69
C ARG A 85 -1.02 17.71 3.44
N HIS A 86 -1.61 18.65 2.73
CA HIS A 86 -2.16 18.42 1.40
C HIS A 86 -1.07 18.70 0.36
N ILE A 87 -0.89 17.79 -0.58
CA ILE A 87 0.12 17.86 -1.64
C ILE A 87 -0.62 17.74 -2.97
N GLY A 88 -0.93 18.88 -3.56
CA GLY A 88 -1.50 18.99 -4.90
C GLY A 88 -0.46 19.35 -5.93
N ILE A 89 -0.92 19.72 -7.16
CA ILE A 89 -0.04 20.06 -8.26
C ILE A 89 0.81 21.30 -7.96
N GLU A 90 0.20 22.32 -7.36
CA GLU A 90 0.86 23.60 -7.08
C GLU A 90 1.99 23.43 -6.06
N GLU A 91 1.72 22.74 -4.96
CA GLU A 91 2.70 22.44 -3.90
C GLU A 91 3.83 21.56 -4.44
N MET A 92 3.49 20.60 -5.31
CA MET A 92 4.46 19.69 -5.89
C MET A 92 5.37 20.38 -6.91
N ASP A 93 4.84 21.27 -7.75
CA ASP A 93 5.62 21.98 -8.76
C ASP A 93 6.56 23.00 -8.11
N LEU A 94 6.12 23.70 -7.05
CA LEU A 94 7.00 24.53 -6.24
C LEU A 94 8.16 23.73 -5.64
N GLU A 95 7.86 22.57 -5.09
CA GLU A 95 8.87 21.71 -4.46
C GLU A 95 9.84 21.13 -5.50
N LYS A 96 9.36 20.75 -6.69
CA LYS A 96 10.23 20.29 -7.78
C LYS A 96 11.23 21.39 -8.20
N ALA A 97 10.78 22.64 -8.31
CA ALA A 97 11.68 23.76 -8.62
C ALA A 97 12.79 23.93 -7.56
N ILE A 98 12.43 23.82 -6.28
CA ILE A 98 13.41 23.86 -5.17
C ILE A 98 14.43 22.72 -5.30
N VAL A 99 13.96 21.50 -5.56
CA VAL A 99 14.83 20.32 -5.71
C VAL A 99 15.76 20.47 -6.92
N GLN A 100 15.25 20.98 -8.05
CA GLN A 100 16.05 21.25 -9.24
C GLN A 100 17.22 22.21 -8.92
N GLU A 101 16.92 23.32 -8.28
CA GLU A 101 17.91 24.34 -7.93
C GLU A 101 18.91 23.80 -6.88
N GLN A 102 18.41 23.21 -5.80
CA GLN A 102 19.24 22.75 -4.66
C GLN A 102 20.23 21.66 -5.06
N TYR A 103 19.81 20.72 -5.94
CA TYR A 103 20.61 19.56 -6.30
C TYR A 103 21.16 19.61 -7.73
N ASN A 104 20.96 20.74 -8.44
CA ASN A 104 21.37 20.94 -9.84
C ASN A 104 20.87 19.81 -10.76
N LEU A 105 19.59 19.44 -10.61
CA LEU A 105 18.93 18.42 -11.42
C LEU A 105 18.14 19.03 -12.55
N SER A 106 18.10 18.35 -13.69
CA SER A 106 17.19 18.71 -14.79
C SER A 106 15.72 18.40 -14.42
N GLU A 107 14.80 19.07 -15.10
CA GLU A 107 13.36 18.77 -14.96
C GLU A 107 13.05 17.29 -15.23
N ALA A 108 13.68 16.70 -16.23
CA ALA A 108 13.52 15.28 -16.55
C ALA A 108 13.93 14.37 -15.39
N GLU A 109 15.07 14.66 -14.73
CA GLU A 109 15.53 13.89 -13.58
C GLU A 109 14.57 14.00 -12.39
N VAL A 110 14.11 15.22 -12.06
CA VAL A 110 13.14 15.40 -10.96
C VAL A 110 11.82 14.69 -11.28
N ASN A 111 11.35 14.76 -12.53
CA ASN A 111 10.13 14.07 -12.96
C ASN A 111 10.24 12.52 -12.97
N LEU A 112 11.44 11.94 -12.89
CA LEU A 112 11.58 10.49 -12.69
C LEU A 112 11.11 10.03 -11.31
N PHE A 113 11.28 10.81 -10.27
CA PHE A 113 10.98 10.40 -8.91
C PHE A 113 9.85 11.19 -8.24
N MET A 114 9.55 12.44 -8.65
CA MET A 114 8.46 13.25 -8.10
C MET A 114 7.32 13.40 -9.10
N GLY A 115 6.09 13.26 -8.64
CA GLY A 115 4.89 13.47 -9.48
C GLY A 115 3.72 12.58 -9.15
N TYR A 116 2.76 12.55 -10.05
CA TYR A 116 1.61 11.65 -9.99
C TYR A 116 1.95 10.24 -10.50
N GLY A 117 1.06 9.30 -10.20
CA GLY A 117 1.21 7.88 -10.50
C GLY A 117 1.81 7.11 -9.33
N TYR A 118 1.75 5.78 -9.39
CA TYR A 118 2.00 4.92 -8.23
C TYR A 118 3.38 5.12 -7.58
N CYS A 119 4.47 5.03 -8.34
CA CYS A 119 5.82 5.16 -7.80
C CYS A 119 6.21 6.60 -7.45
N ARG A 120 5.95 7.55 -8.35
CA ARG A 120 6.36 8.94 -8.17
C ARG A 120 5.64 9.61 -7.00
N ALA A 121 4.36 9.32 -6.83
CA ALA A 121 3.59 9.83 -5.70
C ALA A 121 4.10 9.28 -4.35
N ARG A 122 4.50 7.99 -4.29
CA ARG A 122 5.15 7.42 -3.08
C ARG A 122 6.49 8.11 -2.80
N ASN A 123 7.31 8.30 -3.82
CA ASN A 123 8.59 8.99 -3.69
C ASN A 123 8.40 10.44 -3.24
N THR A 124 7.39 11.14 -3.76
CA THR A 124 7.07 12.50 -3.33
C THR A 124 6.71 12.55 -1.85
N ILE A 125 5.87 11.63 -1.35
CA ILE A 125 5.56 11.54 0.08
C ILE A 125 6.81 11.19 0.90
N MET A 126 7.64 10.25 0.45
CA MET A 126 8.92 9.90 1.10
C MET A 126 9.86 11.11 1.18
N TYR A 127 9.96 11.89 0.10
CA TYR A 127 10.74 13.11 0.07
C TYR A 127 10.24 14.12 1.12
N TYR A 128 8.92 14.35 1.20
CA TYR A 128 8.36 15.23 2.24
C TYR A 128 8.57 14.68 3.64
N ALA A 129 8.53 13.37 3.83
CA ALA A 129 8.83 12.75 5.11
C ALA A 129 10.29 12.99 5.54
N LEU A 130 11.24 12.82 4.63
CA LEU A 130 12.66 13.14 4.85
C LEU A 130 12.86 14.63 5.17
N LYS A 131 12.32 15.51 4.34
CA LYS A 131 12.43 16.96 4.50
C LYS A 131 11.91 17.46 5.85
N ASN A 132 10.89 16.79 6.40
CA ASN A 132 10.27 17.18 7.67
C ASN A 132 10.72 16.34 8.87
N ASN A 133 11.84 15.61 8.76
CA ASN A 133 12.41 14.79 9.83
C ASN A 133 11.40 13.79 10.44
N VAL A 134 10.61 13.16 9.61
CA VAL A 134 9.67 12.09 10.02
C VAL A 134 10.47 10.85 10.41
N ASP A 135 10.10 10.18 11.51
CA ASP A 135 10.74 8.93 11.92
C ASP A 135 10.15 7.72 11.17
N TYR A 136 8.82 7.66 11.08
CA TYR A 136 8.12 6.52 10.49
C TYR A 136 7.03 6.97 9.52
N LEU A 137 7.01 6.36 8.34
CA LEU A 137 6.02 6.62 7.28
C LEU A 137 5.25 5.35 6.97
N LEU A 138 3.95 5.35 7.22
CA LEU A 138 3.03 4.30 6.81
C LEU A 138 2.27 4.72 5.55
N PHE A 139 2.38 3.96 4.47
CA PHE A 139 1.48 4.10 3.31
C PHE A 139 0.18 3.36 3.58
N TRP A 140 -0.95 4.06 3.43
CA TRP A 140 -2.28 3.52 3.60
C TRP A 140 -3.15 3.91 2.40
N ASP A 141 -3.98 2.99 1.90
CA ASP A 141 -4.88 3.26 0.79
C ASP A 141 -6.26 3.72 1.31
N ASP A 142 -6.94 4.58 0.53
CA ASP A 142 -8.23 5.17 0.90
C ASP A 142 -9.43 4.19 0.80
N ASP A 143 -9.18 2.94 0.46
CA ASP A 143 -10.13 1.84 0.40
C ASP A 143 -9.73 0.65 1.31
N GLU A 144 -8.90 0.90 2.31
CA GLU A 144 -8.50 -0.09 3.30
C GLU A 144 -9.00 0.27 4.71
N TYR A 145 -9.55 -0.71 5.41
CA TYR A 145 -10.05 -0.55 6.77
C TYR A 145 -9.28 -1.44 7.75
N PRO A 146 -8.98 -0.97 8.99
CA PRO A 146 -8.18 -1.72 9.96
C PRO A 146 -9.02 -2.83 10.64
N VAL A 147 -9.53 -3.75 9.84
CA VAL A 147 -10.33 -4.88 10.29
C VAL A 147 -9.94 -6.15 9.54
N ALA A 148 -10.09 -7.30 10.17
CA ALA A 148 -9.93 -8.61 9.58
C ALA A 148 -11.31 -9.24 9.35
N CYS A 149 -11.55 -9.77 8.14
CA CYS A 149 -12.74 -10.55 7.82
C CYS A 149 -12.36 -12.04 7.78
N LEU A 150 -12.91 -12.83 8.70
CA LEU A 150 -12.72 -14.27 8.77
C LEU A 150 -13.93 -14.99 8.18
N LYS A 151 -13.72 -16.22 7.69
CA LYS A 151 -14.79 -17.10 7.24
C LYS A 151 -14.65 -18.46 7.92
N GLU A 152 -15.67 -18.86 8.70
CA GLU A 152 -15.76 -20.16 9.33
C GLU A 152 -17.15 -20.75 9.07
N ASN A 153 -17.23 -21.97 8.57
CA ASN A 153 -18.51 -22.66 8.30
C ASN A 153 -19.55 -21.82 7.51
N ASN A 154 -19.08 -21.15 6.46
CA ASN A 154 -19.89 -20.22 5.62
C ASN A 154 -20.45 -18.99 6.35
N LYS A 155 -20.00 -18.70 7.55
CA LYS A 155 -20.29 -17.45 8.25
C LYS A 155 -19.05 -16.57 8.26
N ILE A 156 -19.25 -15.27 8.11
CA ILE A 156 -18.18 -14.30 8.25
C ILE A 156 -18.24 -13.64 9.63
N SER A 157 -17.07 -13.31 10.12
CA SER A 157 -16.91 -12.55 11.38
C SER A 157 -15.81 -11.49 11.17
N TRP A 158 -15.88 -10.43 11.97
CA TRP A 158 -15.02 -9.27 11.85
C TRP A 158 -14.25 -9.05 13.14
N ILE A 159 -12.95 -8.73 13.02
CA ILE A 159 -12.08 -8.42 14.15
C ILE A 159 -11.35 -7.12 13.88
N GLU A 160 -11.61 -6.09 14.70
CA GLU A 160 -10.85 -4.83 14.66
C GLU A 160 -9.36 -5.10 14.90
N GLN A 161 -8.50 -4.36 14.18
CA GLN A 161 -7.07 -4.56 14.21
C GLN A 161 -6.34 -3.35 14.80
N GLU A 162 -5.31 -3.60 15.59
CA GLU A 162 -4.42 -2.58 16.15
C GLU A 162 -3.20 -2.35 15.23
N ASN A 163 -3.43 -2.01 13.96
CA ASN A 163 -2.41 -1.93 12.93
C ASN A 163 -1.24 -1.02 13.30
N ILE A 164 -1.53 0.18 13.79
CA ILE A 164 -0.52 1.19 14.13
C ILE A 164 0.35 0.71 15.28
N LYS A 165 -0.26 0.13 16.31
CA LYS A 165 0.45 -0.44 17.46
C LYS A 165 1.38 -1.58 17.04
N GLU A 166 0.93 -2.47 16.16
CA GLU A 166 1.75 -3.56 15.64
C GLU A 166 2.91 -3.02 14.76
N HIS A 167 2.69 -2.00 13.92
CA HIS A 167 3.78 -1.33 13.22
C HIS A 167 4.79 -0.73 14.20
N MET A 168 4.35 0.07 15.15
CA MET A 168 5.22 0.73 16.13
C MET A 168 6.07 -0.24 16.95
N LYS A 169 5.52 -1.41 17.30
CA LYS A 169 6.22 -2.45 18.03
C LYS A 169 7.46 -2.99 17.32
N TYR A 170 7.44 -3.03 15.99
CA TYR A 170 8.47 -3.68 15.20
C TYR A 170 9.30 -2.76 14.31
N ILE A 171 8.76 -1.60 13.91
CA ILE A 171 9.45 -0.69 12.98
C ILE A 171 10.77 -0.15 13.54
N GLN A 172 10.85 0.07 14.85
CA GLN A 172 12.07 0.54 15.52
C GLN A 172 13.27 -0.41 15.35
N LYS A 173 13.02 -1.69 15.02
CA LYS A 173 14.04 -2.74 14.87
C LYS A 173 14.21 -3.20 13.44
N SER A 174 13.57 -2.52 12.49
CA SER A 174 13.51 -2.90 11.08
C SER A 174 13.55 -1.68 10.17
N ASN A 175 13.79 -1.92 8.90
CA ASN A 175 13.68 -0.89 7.87
C ASN A 175 12.24 -0.77 7.37
N ILE A 176 11.52 -1.91 7.31
CA ILE A 176 10.14 -1.97 6.84
C ILE A 176 9.36 -2.97 7.68
N THR A 177 8.10 -2.61 7.98
CA THR A 177 7.08 -3.54 8.44
C THR A 177 5.86 -3.46 7.53
N PHE A 178 5.16 -4.58 7.30
CA PHE A 178 3.90 -4.59 6.55
C PHE A 178 2.98 -5.69 7.06
N GLY A 179 1.67 -5.46 6.91
CA GLY A 179 0.63 -6.39 7.39
C GLY A 179 0.17 -7.37 6.32
N TYR A 180 -0.93 -8.03 6.62
CA TYR A 180 -1.69 -8.87 5.71
C TYR A 180 -2.91 -8.12 5.20
N ARG A 181 -3.46 -8.58 4.08
CA ARG A 181 -4.72 -8.09 3.53
C ARG A 181 -5.76 -9.19 3.50
N CYS A 182 -7.02 -8.81 3.63
CA CYS A 182 -8.19 -9.61 3.29
C CYS A 182 -9.16 -8.75 2.47
N GLY A 183 -10.27 -9.32 2.01
CA GLY A 183 -11.21 -8.63 1.15
C GLY A 183 -10.90 -8.81 -0.33
N TYR A 184 -11.03 -7.77 -1.13
CA TYR A 184 -10.90 -7.82 -2.58
C TYR A 184 -9.47 -7.53 -3.04
N ASN A 185 -8.55 -8.44 -2.75
CA ASN A 185 -7.11 -8.24 -2.99
C ASN A 185 -6.70 -8.35 -4.46
N SER A 186 -7.42 -9.14 -5.25
CA SER A 186 -7.14 -9.33 -6.66
C SER A 186 -8.13 -8.55 -7.53
N PRO A 187 -7.70 -7.92 -8.63
CA PRO A 187 -8.59 -7.34 -9.62
C PRO A 187 -9.23 -8.42 -10.53
N VAL A 188 -8.89 -9.70 -10.37
CA VAL A 188 -9.44 -10.79 -11.18
C VAL A 188 -10.84 -11.13 -10.68
N PRO A 189 -11.87 -10.98 -11.54
CA PRO A 189 -13.25 -11.28 -11.15
C PRO A 189 -13.50 -12.79 -11.10
N TYR A 190 -14.63 -13.16 -10.55
CA TYR A 190 -15.21 -14.48 -10.79
C TYR A 190 -15.64 -14.59 -12.27
N ILE A 191 -15.32 -15.70 -12.89
CA ILE A 191 -15.67 -16.02 -14.28
C ILE A 191 -16.38 -17.37 -14.31
N ASP A 192 -17.54 -17.41 -14.93
CA ASP A 192 -18.24 -18.66 -15.24
C ASP A 192 -17.66 -19.23 -16.55
N PHE A 193 -16.74 -20.16 -16.43
CA PHE A 193 -16.07 -20.77 -17.57
C PHE A 193 -17.00 -21.53 -18.51
N ASN A 194 -18.15 -22.00 -18.04
CA ASN A 194 -19.12 -22.66 -18.89
C ASN A 194 -19.89 -21.69 -19.79
N LYS A 195 -19.89 -20.40 -19.43
CA LYS A 195 -20.69 -19.37 -20.09
C LYS A 195 -19.88 -18.48 -21.03
N TYR A 196 -18.63 -18.15 -20.66
CA TYR A 196 -17.88 -17.10 -21.35
C TYR A 196 -16.61 -17.56 -22.04
N ILE A 197 -15.78 -18.33 -21.37
CA ILE A 197 -14.45 -18.69 -21.82
C ILE A 197 -14.06 -20.06 -21.24
N SER A 198 -13.21 -20.82 -21.91
CA SER A 198 -12.69 -22.04 -21.34
C SER A 198 -11.75 -21.76 -20.17
N GLU A 199 -11.78 -22.63 -19.14
CA GLU A 199 -10.87 -22.51 -18.00
C GLU A 199 -9.40 -22.63 -18.44
N ILE A 200 -9.14 -23.43 -19.46
CA ILE A 200 -7.79 -23.65 -19.99
C ILE A 200 -7.26 -22.37 -20.65
N ASP A 201 -8.07 -21.72 -21.50
CA ASP A 201 -7.64 -20.49 -22.18
C ASP A 201 -7.42 -19.35 -21.18
N PHE A 202 -8.30 -19.22 -20.19
CA PHE A 202 -8.11 -18.22 -19.14
C PHE A 202 -6.89 -18.52 -18.27
N LYS A 203 -6.64 -19.79 -17.93
CA LYS A 203 -5.42 -20.22 -17.24
C LYS A 203 -4.17 -19.84 -18.04
N ASN A 204 -4.15 -20.15 -19.34
CA ASN A 204 -3.02 -19.80 -20.19
C ASN A 204 -2.79 -18.30 -20.25
N PHE A 205 -3.86 -17.51 -20.37
CA PHE A 205 -3.78 -16.06 -20.31
C PHE A 205 -3.19 -15.58 -18.98
N ILE A 206 -3.70 -16.07 -17.83
CA ILE A 206 -3.20 -15.70 -16.51
C ILE A 206 -1.73 -16.11 -16.34
N ASP A 207 -1.35 -17.32 -16.73
CA ASP A 207 0.04 -17.76 -16.63
C ASP A 207 0.98 -16.93 -17.52
N ALA A 208 0.47 -16.47 -18.67
CA ALA A 208 1.22 -15.59 -19.56
C ALA A 208 1.43 -14.18 -19.00
N VAL A 209 0.40 -13.57 -18.37
CA VAL A 209 0.44 -12.17 -17.92
C VAL A 209 0.73 -12.01 -16.43
N SER A 210 0.59 -13.07 -15.64
CA SER A 210 0.79 -13.06 -14.20
C SER A 210 2.26 -12.85 -13.83
N ASN A 211 2.46 -12.37 -12.63
CA ASN A 211 3.77 -12.32 -11.97
C ASN A 211 3.81 -13.32 -10.80
N GLU A 212 4.90 -13.32 -10.07
CA GLU A 212 5.10 -14.21 -8.92
C GLU A 212 4.07 -14.01 -7.80
N ALA A 213 3.49 -12.83 -7.68
CA ALA A 213 2.43 -12.52 -6.71
C ALA A 213 1.05 -13.02 -7.17
N VAL A 214 0.85 -13.15 -8.49
CA VAL A 214 -0.42 -13.55 -9.11
C VAL A 214 -0.20 -14.82 -9.91
N SER A 215 -0.44 -15.99 -9.31
CA SER A 215 -0.40 -17.28 -9.97
C SER A 215 -1.81 -17.80 -10.27
N TRP A 216 -1.94 -18.67 -11.28
CA TRP A 216 -3.22 -19.32 -11.58
C TRP A 216 -3.82 -19.99 -10.34
N LYS A 217 -3.01 -20.69 -9.54
CA LYS A 217 -3.46 -21.35 -8.31
C LYS A 217 -4.11 -20.37 -7.34
N ASN A 218 -3.48 -19.21 -7.10
CA ASN A 218 -4.01 -18.19 -6.17
C ASN A 218 -5.30 -17.59 -6.72
N ILE A 219 -5.35 -17.31 -8.02
CA ILE A 219 -6.55 -16.77 -8.68
C ILE A 219 -7.70 -17.78 -8.64
N ARG A 220 -7.43 -19.05 -8.93
CA ARG A 220 -8.45 -20.11 -8.91
C ARG A 220 -9.05 -20.27 -7.50
N ASN A 221 -8.21 -20.28 -6.47
CA ASN A 221 -8.67 -20.31 -5.07
C ASN A 221 -9.53 -19.08 -4.73
N ASN A 222 -9.13 -17.86 -5.17
CA ASN A 222 -9.94 -16.67 -4.95
C ASN A 222 -11.29 -16.74 -5.66
N MET A 223 -11.36 -17.32 -6.86
CA MET A 223 -12.61 -17.53 -7.58
C MET A 223 -13.55 -18.48 -6.83
N GLU A 224 -13.04 -19.53 -6.20
CA GLU A 224 -13.82 -20.44 -5.36
C GLU A 224 -14.43 -19.73 -4.15
N GLU A 225 -13.78 -18.68 -3.68
CA GLU A 225 -14.25 -17.78 -2.62
C GLU A 225 -14.93 -16.50 -3.18
N ASN A 226 -15.50 -16.57 -4.37
CA ASN A 226 -16.21 -15.45 -5.02
C ASN A 226 -15.37 -14.19 -5.28
N GLY A 227 -14.05 -14.35 -5.44
CA GLY A 227 -13.09 -13.24 -5.61
C GLY A 227 -12.63 -12.59 -4.31
N ILE A 228 -12.91 -13.22 -3.17
CA ILE A 228 -12.63 -12.67 -1.83
C ILE A 228 -11.51 -13.46 -1.16
N THR A 229 -10.63 -12.77 -0.48
CA THR A 229 -9.62 -13.35 0.40
C THR A 229 -10.00 -13.12 1.85
N TYR A 230 -10.04 -14.18 2.66
CA TYR A 230 -10.37 -14.08 4.08
C TYR A 230 -9.12 -14.09 4.95
N ALA A 231 -9.19 -13.44 6.11
CA ALA A 231 -8.12 -13.48 7.10
C ALA A 231 -7.99 -14.88 7.70
N GLN A 232 -6.76 -15.25 8.07
CA GLN A 232 -6.47 -16.50 8.75
C GLN A 232 -6.44 -16.28 10.26
N LYS A 233 -7.29 -17.00 10.99
CA LYS A 233 -7.43 -16.91 12.44
C LYS A 233 -6.10 -17.14 13.17
N ALA A 234 -5.34 -18.14 12.74
CA ALA A 234 -4.04 -18.45 13.31
C ALA A 234 -3.05 -17.28 13.30
N ILE A 235 -3.05 -16.44 12.26
CA ILE A 235 -2.17 -15.26 12.18
C ILE A 235 -2.54 -14.24 13.27
N ILE A 236 -3.85 -14.05 13.49
CA ILE A 236 -4.37 -13.09 14.48
C ILE A 236 -4.12 -13.58 15.91
N GLU A 237 -4.32 -14.87 16.16
CA GLU A 237 -4.20 -15.47 17.50
C GLU A 237 -2.74 -15.70 17.91
N GLU A 238 -1.92 -16.24 17.02
CA GLU A 238 -0.51 -16.55 17.32
C GLU A 238 0.38 -15.33 17.40
N LYS A 239 -0.02 -14.22 16.77
CA LYS A 239 0.73 -12.94 16.73
C LYS A 239 2.21 -13.09 16.40
N LYS A 240 2.54 -14.05 15.53
CA LYS A 240 3.92 -14.32 15.10
C LYS A 240 4.31 -13.37 13.99
N ILE A 241 5.50 -12.78 14.10
CA ILE A 241 6.13 -12.02 13.02
C ILE A 241 6.93 -12.97 12.11
N LYS A 242 7.01 -12.59 10.83
CA LYS A 242 7.86 -13.29 9.87
C LYS A 242 8.89 -12.32 9.30
N ARG A 243 10.18 -12.62 9.47
CA ARG A 243 11.23 -11.91 8.74
C ARG A 243 11.28 -12.44 7.31
N LEU A 244 11.35 -11.51 6.34
CA LEU A 244 11.50 -11.85 4.93
C LEU A 244 12.97 -11.77 4.53
N TYR A 245 13.44 -12.75 3.74
CA TYR A 245 14.84 -12.87 3.35
C TYR A 245 15.05 -12.88 1.84
N ARG A 246 14.02 -13.26 1.06
CA ARG A 246 14.10 -13.45 -0.40
C ARG A 246 13.09 -12.55 -1.12
N LEU A 247 13.11 -11.25 -0.74
CA LEU A 247 12.28 -10.24 -1.36
C LEU A 247 12.60 -10.12 -2.85
N GLY A 248 11.55 -9.99 -3.65
CA GLY A 248 11.67 -9.90 -5.10
C GLY A 248 11.99 -11.23 -5.80
N ILE A 249 12.03 -12.34 -5.07
CA ILE A 249 12.22 -13.70 -5.60
C ILE A 249 11.03 -14.59 -5.20
N ASP A 250 10.91 -14.91 -3.91
CA ASP A 250 9.83 -15.76 -3.39
C ASP A 250 8.83 -14.97 -2.53
N GLU A 251 9.22 -13.80 -2.08
CA GLU A 251 8.46 -12.97 -1.14
C GLU A 251 8.35 -11.55 -1.69
N TRP A 252 7.15 -10.97 -1.58
CA TRP A 252 6.82 -9.69 -2.18
C TRP A 252 6.11 -8.79 -1.17
N LEU A 253 6.38 -7.51 -1.22
CA LEU A 253 5.60 -6.50 -0.50
C LEU A 253 4.30 -6.21 -1.26
N LEU A 254 3.30 -5.80 -0.54
CA LEU A 254 2.07 -5.25 -1.11
C LEU A 254 2.17 -3.73 -1.13
N GLY A 255 1.54 -3.08 -2.11
CA GLY A 255 1.67 -1.64 -2.33
C GLY A 255 1.18 -0.75 -1.19
N SER A 256 0.30 -1.20 -0.29
CA SER A 256 -0.11 -0.45 0.89
C SER A 256 0.06 -1.26 2.19
N GLY A 257 -0.18 -0.61 3.34
CA GLY A 257 0.13 -1.22 4.64
C GLY A 257 1.65 -1.39 4.88
N ILE A 258 2.48 -0.64 4.15
CA ILE A 258 3.94 -0.62 4.29
C ILE A 258 4.33 0.54 5.21
N CYS A 259 4.92 0.23 6.36
CA CYS A 259 5.54 1.23 7.23
C CYS A 259 7.06 1.21 7.04
N ILE A 260 7.64 2.37 6.73
CA ILE A 260 9.05 2.57 6.44
C ILE A 260 9.69 3.34 7.60
N ASN A 261 10.83 2.87 8.06
CA ASN A 261 11.68 3.58 8.99
C ASN A 261 12.51 4.61 8.22
N ILE A 262 12.12 5.88 8.29
CA ILE A 262 12.77 6.98 7.59
C ILE A 262 14.13 7.33 8.22
N THR A 263 14.34 7.02 9.49
CA THR A 263 15.64 7.28 10.15
C THR A 263 16.79 6.38 9.64
N ASP A 264 16.47 5.29 8.94
CA ASP A 264 17.44 4.37 8.30
C ASP A 264 17.17 4.26 6.78
N ILE A 265 16.93 5.42 6.14
CA ILE A 265 16.49 5.52 4.74
C ILE A 265 17.53 5.04 3.73
N GLU A 266 18.82 5.03 4.07
CA GLU A 266 19.89 4.61 3.17
C GLU A 266 19.73 3.19 2.62
N LYS A 267 18.98 2.34 3.32
CA LYS A 267 18.67 0.96 2.89
C LYS A 267 17.36 0.85 2.11
N ILE A 268 16.66 1.94 1.91
CA ILE A 268 15.37 1.99 1.27
C ILE A 268 15.51 2.64 -0.11
N PRO A 269 15.31 1.89 -1.19
CA PRO A 269 15.35 2.46 -2.53
C PRO A 269 14.13 3.34 -2.80
N ALA A 270 14.24 4.20 -3.79
CA ALA A 270 13.05 4.85 -4.35
C ALA A 270 12.14 3.82 -5.02
N PHE A 271 10.84 4.07 -5.00
CA PHE A 271 9.89 3.29 -5.78
C PHE A 271 10.11 3.53 -7.28
N TYR A 272 9.91 2.49 -8.06
CA TYR A 272 10.01 2.54 -9.52
C TYR A 272 8.94 1.67 -10.17
N ASN A 273 8.42 2.10 -11.30
CA ASN A 273 7.72 1.27 -12.28
C ASN A 273 7.98 1.80 -13.70
N PRO A 274 7.91 0.93 -14.71
CA PRO A 274 8.00 1.39 -16.10
C PRO A 274 6.92 2.42 -16.44
N PRO A 275 7.16 3.33 -17.39
CA PRO A 275 6.18 4.32 -17.81
C PRO A 275 4.83 3.68 -18.19
N ASN A 276 3.72 4.26 -17.68
CA ASN A 276 2.37 3.77 -17.89
C ASN A 276 2.13 2.29 -17.52
N ALA A 277 2.91 1.77 -16.58
CA ALA A 277 2.76 0.43 -16.03
C ALA A 277 2.38 0.48 -14.55
N ARG A 278 2.11 -0.68 -13.97
CA ARG A 278 1.96 -0.94 -12.53
C ARG A 278 3.19 -1.68 -12.02
N GLY A 279 3.16 -2.14 -10.77
CA GLY A 279 4.17 -3.05 -10.22
C GLY A 279 5.28 -2.33 -9.46
N GLU A 280 5.02 -1.11 -8.97
CA GLU A 280 5.97 -0.37 -8.14
C GLU A 280 6.37 -1.13 -6.88
N ASP A 281 5.45 -1.88 -6.30
CA ASP A 281 5.67 -2.76 -5.14
C ASP A 281 6.55 -3.97 -5.49
N ALA A 282 6.36 -4.56 -6.67
CA ALA A 282 7.18 -5.64 -7.17
C ALA A 282 8.63 -5.17 -7.40
N PHE A 283 8.83 -4.07 -8.13
CA PHE A 283 10.18 -3.51 -8.33
C PHE A 283 10.82 -3.07 -7.02
N PHE A 284 10.06 -2.43 -6.14
CA PHE A 284 10.55 -2.05 -4.82
C PHE A 284 11.05 -3.27 -4.05
N SER A 285 10.30 -4.38 -4.08
CA SER A 285 10.69 -5.64 -3.44
C SER A 285 12.04 -6.18 -3.97
N THR A 286 12.30 -6.07 -5.28
CA THR A 286 13.57 -6.52 -5.87
C THR A 286 14.78 -5.68 -5.49
N LEU A 287 14.56 -4.44 -5.07
CA LEU A 287 15.61 -3.46 -4.78
C LEU A 287 15.98 -3.39 -3.29
N LEU A 288 15.20 -4.01 -2.42
CA LEU A 288 15.39 -3.91 -0.96
C LEU A 288 16.67 -4.58 -0.42
N GLY A 289 17.30 -5.45 -1.19
CA GLY A 289 18.63 -5.98 -0.91
C GLY A 289 18.81 -6.49 0.54
N THR A 290 19.58 -5.76 1.34
CA THR A 290 19.89 -6.09 2.74
C THR A 290 18.90 -5.49 3.75
N ALA A 291 17.87 -4.81 3.32
CA ALA A 291 16.88 -4.20 4.21
C ALA A 291 16.22 -5.25 5.11
N LYS A 292 16.03 -4.89 6.36
CA LYS A 292 15.38 -5.75 7.34
C LYS A 292 13.87 -5.55 7.30
N VAL A 293 13.15 -6.51 6.72
CA VAL A 293 11.70 -6.45 6.49
C VAL A 293 10.98 -7.49 7.33
N TYR A 294 9.93 -7.06 8.03
CA TYR A 294 9.05 -7.95 8.80
C TYR A 294 7.62 -7.88 8.29
N LYS A 295 7.01 -9.06 8.14
CA LYS A 295 5.58 -9.21 8.00
C LYS A 295 4.98 -9.37 9.40
N ILE A 296 4.11 -8.44 9.79
CA ILE A 296 3.51 -8.34 11.12
C ILE A 296 2.08 -8.91 11.13
N PRO A 297 1.62 -9.46 12.27
CA PRO A 297 0.35 -10.18 12.37
C PRO A 297 -0.85 -9.25 12.51
N THR A 298 -1.09 -8.41 11.52
CA THR A 298 -2.24 -7.52 11.47
C THR A 298 -2.83 -7.51 10.07
N TYR A 299 -4.12 -7.21 9.95
CA TYR A 299 -4.86 -7.19 8.70
C TYR A 299 -5.43 -5.83 8.38
N HIS A 300 -5.50 -5.51 7.08
CA HIS A 300 -6.43 -4.55 6.51
C HIS A 300 -7.47 -5.27 5.65
N PHE A 301 -8.73 -4.85 5.74
CA PHE A 301 -9.75 -5.23 4.77
C PHE A 301 -9.69 -4.26 3.60
N HIS A 302 -9.38 -4.77 2.42
CA HIS A 302 -9.31 -4.00 1.19
C HIS A 302 -10.67 -4.03 0.47
N ASP A 303 -11.35 -2.89 0.46
CA ASP A 303 -12.63 -2.66 -0.24
C ASP A 303 -12.39 -1.98 -1.59
N GLY A 304 -11.63 -2.62 -2.46
CA GLY A 304 -11.18 -2.03 -3.72
C GLY A 304 -12.26 -1.50 -4.66
N PHE A 305 -13.53 -1.77 -4.38
CA PHE A 305 -14.69 -1.28 -5.14
C PHE A 305 -15.55 -0.29 -4.35
N LEU A 306 -15.14 0.10 -3.12
CA LEU A 306 -15.84 0.99 -2.20
C LEU A 306 -17.31 0.57 -1.96
N GLN A 307 -17.55 -0.73 -1.81
CA GLN A 307 -18.88 -1.29 -1.60
C GLN A 307 -19.30 -1.36 -0.12
N TYR A 308 -18.34 -1.18 0.81
CA TYR A 308 -18.52 -1.41 2.24
C TYR A 308 -18.06 -0.25 3.10
N THR A 309 -18.26 0.98 2.63
CA THR A 309 -17.88 2.18 3.39
C THR A 309 -18.53 2.25 4.78
N GLN A 310 -19.68 1.57 4.99
CA GLN A 310 -20.33 1.42 6.29
C GLN A 310 -19.48 0.68 7.34
N ILE A 311 -18.40 -0.03 6.94
CA ILE A 311 -17.41 -0.62 7.87
C ILE A 311 -16.77 0.47 8.72
N MET A 312 -16.58 1.67 8.19
CA MET A 312 -16.08 2.82 8.95
C MET A 312 -16.99 3.18 10.13
N GLU A 313 -18.30 2.94 10.01
CA GLU A 313 -19.28 3.12 11.09
C GLU A 313 -19.44 1.88 11.98
N LYS A 314 -18.51 0.91 11.88
CA LYS A 314 -18.57 -0.40 12.57
C LYS A 314 -19.82 -1.22 12.21
N LYS A 315 -20.43 -0.95 11.06
CA LYS A 315 -21.55 -1.72 10.52
C LYS A 315 -21.00 -2.80 9.61
N TYR A 316 -20.76 -3.95 10.17
CA TYR A 316 -20.14 -5.08 9.47
C TYR A 316 -21.18 -5.90 8.71
N PRO A 317 -20.99 -6.17 7.40
CA PRO A 317 -21.90 -7.01 6.65
C PRO A 317 -21.78 -8.48 7.05
N ASP A 318 -22.90 -9.21 7.00
CA ASP A 318 -22.96 -10.66 7.25
C ASP A 318 -22.50 -11.47 6.03
N LYS A 319 -22.44 -10.85 4.85
CA LYS A 319 -22.00 -11.47 3.60
C LYS A 319 -21.27 -10.47 2.74
N LEU A 320 -20.26 -10.93 2.01
CA LEU A 320 -19.58 -10.16 0.98
C LEU A 320 -20.13 -10.53 -0.40
N LYS A 321 -20.24 -9.53 -1.27
CA LYS A 321 -20.72 -9.70 -2.64
C LYS A 321 -19.67 -10.40 -3.49
N LYS A 322 -20.14 -11.23 -4.40
CA LYS A 322 -19.32 -11.83 -5.43
C LYS A 322 -18.75 -10.75 -6.36
N VAL A 323 -17.51 -10.90 -6.77
CA VAL A 323 -16.86 -10.02 -7.75
C VAL A 323 -17.17 -10.56 -9.15
N GLU A 324 -18.18 -10.03 -9.81
CA GLU A 324 -18.68 -10.54 -11.10
C GLU A 324 -18.15 -9.72 -12.28
N ILE A 325 -17.71 -10.40 -13.35
CA ILE A 325 -17.14 -9.75 -14.55
C ILE A 325 -18.17 -8.90 -15.32
N GLU A 326 -19.45 -9.18 -15.15
CA GLU A 326 -20.56 -8.44 -15.74
C GLU A 326 -20.62 -6.98 -15.25
N GLU A 327 -20.16 -6.71 -14.03
CA GLU A 327 -20.13 -5.37 -13.48
C GLU A 327 -19.06 -4.54 -14.21
N LYS A 328 -19.50 -3.40 -14.78
CA LYS A 328 -18.65 -2.51 -15.60
C LYS A 328 -17.36 -2.09 -14.89
N ASN A 329 -17.44 -1.73 -13.60
CA ASN A 329 -16.31 -1.26 -12.81
C ASN A 329 -15.31 -2.40 -12.54
N ILE A 330 -15.81 -3.59 -12.24
CA ILE A 330 -14.99 -4.79 -12.01
C ILE A 330 -14.26 -5.17 -13.29
N ARG A 331 -14.98 -5.26 -14.40
CA ARG A 331 -14.39 -5.56 -15.71
C ARG A 331 -13.34 -4.54 -16.13
N LYS A 332 -13.63 -3.24 -15.98
CA LYS A 332 -12.65 -2.17 -16.27
C LYS A 332 -11.38 -2.35 -15.43
N ARG A 333 -11.52 -2.55 -14.11
CA ARG A 333 -10.39 -2.73 -13.19
C ARG A 333 -9.54 -3.95 -13.56
N PHE A 334 -10.18 -5.06 -13.96
CA PHE A 334 -9.47 -6.25 -14.43
C PHE A 334 -8.66 -5.97 -15.70
N ILE A 335 -9.27 -5.34 -16.71
CA ILE A 335 -8.60 -5.00 -17.97
C ILE A 335 -7.42 -4.06 -17.71
N ASP A 336 -7.61 -3.01 -16.92
CA ASP A 336 -6.54 -2.04 -16.60
C ASP A 336 -5.38 -2.72 -15.85
N ALA A 337 -5.69 -3.69 -14.97
CA ALA A 337 -4.67 -4.45 -14.28
C ALA A 337 -3.92 -5.39 -15.23
N ALA A 338 -4.62 -6.12 -16.09
CA ALA A 338 -4.01 -7.02 -17.07
C ALA A 338 -3.07 -6.27 -18.03
N ILE A 339 -3.49 -5.11 -18.55
CA ILE A 339 -2.63 -4.23 -19.36
C ILE A 339 -1.39 -3.80 -18.57
N GLY A 340 -1.57 -3.44 -17.29
CA GLY A 340 -0.46 -3.08 -16.42
C GLY A 340 0.53 -4.24 -16.25
N TRP A 341 0.06 -5.46 -16.01
CA TRP A 341 0.91 -6.67 -15.88
C TRP A 341 1.70 -6.96 -17.14
N ILE A 342 1.07 -6.92 -18.31
CA ILE A 342 1.74 -7.10 -19.60
C ILE A 342 2.89 -6.10 -19.77
N LYS A 343 2.68 -4.84 -19.37
CA LYS A 343 3.67 -3.78 -19.53
C LYS A 343 4.90 -3.92 -18.65
N TYR A 344 4.78 -4.43 -17.44
CA TYR A 344 5.93 -4.50 -16.54
C TYR A 344 6.58 -5.89 -16.44
N LYS A 345 5.85 -6.96 -16.73
CA LYS A 345 6.33 -8.35 -16.59
C LYS A 345 7.66 -8.61 -17.31
N PRO A 346 7.86 -8.18 -18.58
CA PRO A 346 9.13 -8.43 -19.25
C PRO A 346 10.34 -7.85 -18.51
N LEU A 347 10.24 -6.62 -18.00
CA LEU A 347 11.33 -6.01 -17.25
C LEU A 347 11.53 -6.70 -15.90
N LEU A 348 10.47 -7.04 -15.19
CA LEU A 348 10.56 -7.77 -13.93
C LEU A 348 11.24 -9.13 -14.11
N LEU A 349 10.86 -9.90 -15.12
CA LEU A 349 11.50 -11.19 -15.48
C LEU A 349 12.98 -11.02 -15.84
N TYR A 350 13.32 -9.96 -16.58
CA TYR A 350 14.72 -9.68 -16.92
C TYR A 350 15.57 -9.41 -15.67
N ILE A 351 15.01 -8.75 -14.67
CA ILE A 351 15.70 -8.45 -13.39
C ILE A 351 15.80 -9.71 -12.52
N THR A 352 14.70 -10.45 -12.37
CA THR A 352 14.59 -11.54 -11.38
C THR A 352 15.06 -12.90 -11.94
N HIS A 353 14.86 -13.17 -13.25
CA HIS A 353 15.11 -14.46 -13.90
C HIS A 353 15.90 -14.32 -15.22
N ARG A 354 16.96 -13.54 -15.19
CA ARG A 354 17.73 -13.16 -16.39
C ARG A 354 18.18 -14.36 -17.22
N GLN A 355 18.64 -15.44 -16.59
CA GLN A 355 19.13 -16.64 -17.30
C GLN A 355 18.04 -17.37 -18.06
N GLN A 356 16.80 -17.31 -17.59
CA GLN A 356 15.64 -17.98 -18.19
C GLN A 356 14.79 -17.01 -19.03
N TYR A 357 15.18 -15.74 -19.12
CA TYR A 357 14.37 -14.67 -19.71
C TYR A 357 13.87 -15.01 -21.12
N THR A 358 14.77 -15.33 -22.04
CA THR A 358 14.44 -15.62 -23.45
C THR A 358 13.48 -16.82 -23.57
N GLN A 359 13.71 -17.88 -22.81
CA GLN A 359 12.85 -19.06 -22.81
C GLN A 359 11.47 -18.74 -22.22
N THR A 360 11.42 -17.97 -21.14
CA THR A 360 10.17 -17.58 -20.50
C THR A 360 9.32 -16.68 -21.41
N ILE A 361 9.96 -15.71 -22.07
CA ILE A 361 9.26 -14.83 -23.03
C ILE A 361 8.74 -15.61 -24.25
N ALA A 362 9.51 -16.54 -24.81
CA ALA A 362 9.06 -17.39 -25.91
C ALA A 362 7.83 -18.22 -25.49
N LYS A 363 7.89 -18.88 -24.32
CA LYS A 363 6.75 -19.62 -23.76
C LYS A 363 5.51 -18.75 -23.54
N THR A 364 5.70 -17.54 -23.01
CA THR A 364 4.60 -16.57 -22.81
C THR A 364 3.94 -16.23 -24.15
N TYR A 365 4.74 -16.02 -25.18
CA TYR A 365 4.24 -15.75 -26.53
C TYR A 365 3.42 -16.90 -27.10
N GLU A 366 3.90 -18.15 -26.93
CA GLU A 366 3.17 -19.37 -27.32
C GLU A 366 1.84 -19.53 -26.57
N GLN A 367 1.78 -19.15 -25.31
CA GLN A 367 0.55 -19.23 -24.49
C GLN A 367 -0.52 -18.20 -24.89
N LEU A 368 -0.12 -17.11 -25.54
CA LEU A 368 -1.03 -16.04 -25.96
C LEU A 368 -1.52 -16.21 -27.42
N ASN A 369 -0.91 -17.08 -28.21
CA ASN A 369 -1.31 -17.41 -29.57
C ASN A 369 -2.15 -18.69 -29.59
#